data_641d8919691c45de20b7122769fe6813
#
_entry.id   641d8919691c45de20b7122769fe6813
#
_cell.length_a   1.000
_cell.length_b   1.000
_cell.length_c   1.000
_cell.angle_alpha   90.00
_cell.angle_beta   90.00
_cell.angle_gamma   90.00
#
_symmetry.space_group_name_H-M   'P 1'
#
loop_
_entity.id
_entity.type
_entity.pdbx_description
1 polymer ?
#
loop_
_entity_poly.entity_id
_entity_poly.type
_entity_poly.pdbx_seq_one_letter_code
_entity_poly.pdbx_strand_id
1 'polypeptide(L)'
;MEISEDKPDQLNWDYPNPYTMKVQVLPEEIDQLGHANNRVYLNWIMTTAYAHSESLGLSVNDYLDIGIAMVAKRHELNYIAATFANDDLIIGTWIATNDNRFNSKRKYQIIRFADEKTVLRAETDWVSMNIQNGKPQRMPEVFIRRYQPTILP
;
A
#
# COMPACT_ATOMS: atom_id res chain seq x y z
N MET A 1 -24.04 -8.01 -2.85
CA MET A 1 -23.66 -8.81 -1.68
C MET A 1 -22.88 -7.89 -0.72
N GLU A 2 -23.42 -7.69 0.46
CA GLU A 2 -22.68 -6.91 1.46
C GLU A 2 -21.47 -7.70 1.94
N ILE A 3 -20.29 -7.06 1.88
CA ILE A 3 -19.08 -7.62 2.45
C ILE A 3 -19.20 -7.47 3.96
N SER A 4 -19.32 -8.58 4.69
CA SER A 4 -19.33 -8.54 6.16
C SER A 4 -18.00 -7.98 6.65
N GLU A 5 -18.02 -7.15 7.67
CA GLU A 5 -16.84 -6.51 8.25
C GLU A 5 -15.80 -7.53 8.76
N ASP A 6 -16.23 -8.77 9.00
CA ASP A 6 -15.40 -9.83 9.59
C ASP A 6 -14.54 -10.61 8.59
N LYS A 7 -14.70 -10.39 7.27
CA LYS A 7 -14.00 -11.20 6.26
C LYS A 7 -12.56 -10.80 5.90
N PRO A 8 -12.09 -9.53 6.04
CA PRO A 8 -10.69 -9.22 5.69
C PRO A 8 -9.66 -10.06 6.44
N ASP A 9 -9.92 -10.40 7.69
CA ASP A 9 -8.99 -11.19 8.51
C ASP A 9 -8.97 -12.67 8.14
N GLN A 10 -9.96 -13.15 7.39
CA GLN A 10 -10.10 -14.56 6.99
C GLN A 10 -9.57 -14.85 5.59
N LEU A 11 -9.09 -13.83 4.87
CA LEU A 11 -8.52 -14.00 3.55
C LEU A 11 -7.10 -14.56 3.62
N ASN A 12 -6.66 -15.13 2.51
CA ASN A 12 -5.37 -15.80 2.44
C ASN A 12 -4.23 -14.80 2.20
N TRP A 13 -3.96 -13.98 3.20
CA TRP A 13 -2.87 -13.00 3.18
C TRP A 13 -1.51 -13.68 3.30
N ASP A 14 -0.52 -13.14 2.59
CA ASP A 14 0.86 -13.64 2.63
C ASP A 14 1.52 -13.44 4.00
N TYR A 15 1.08 -12.42 4.75
CA TYR A 15 1.65 -12.07 6.06
C TYR A 15 0.52 -11.76 7.06
N PRO A 16 0.80 -11.82 8.37
CA PRO A 16 -0.22 -11.50 9.37
C PRO A 16 -0.51 -9.99 9.45
N ASN A 17 -1.70 -9.67 9.93
CA ASN A 17 -2.10 -8.31 10.34
C ASN A 17 -1.91 -7.23 9.25
N PRO A 18 -2.41 -7.43 8.01
CA PRO A 18 -2.35 -6.36 7.02
C PRO A 18 -3.17 -5.15 7.46
N TYR A 19 -2.71 -3.95 7.11
CA TYR A 19 -3.62 -2.82 7.03
C TYR A 19 -4.41 -2.99 5.73
N THR A 20 -5.73 -2.91 5.81
CA THR A 20 -6.58 -3.19 4.66
C THR A 20 -7.43 -1.99 4.25
N MET A 21 -7.71 -1.93 2.96
CA MET A 21 -8.59 -0.94 2.36
C MET A 21 -9.42 -1.61 1.27
N LYS A 22 -10.72 -1.28 1.21
CA LYS A 22 -11.63 -1.82 0.20
C LYS A 22 -11.77 -0.83 -0.94
N VAL A 23 -11.75 -1.34 -2.18
CA VAL A 23 -12.05 -0.55 -3.37
C VAL A 23 -12.97 -1.34 -4.28
N GLN A 24 -13.77 -0.62 -5.09
CA GLN A 24 -14.53 -1.21 -6.19
C GLN A 24 -13.95 -0.69 -7.49
N VAL A 25 -13.76 -1.58 -8.46
CA VAL A 25 -13.28 -1.20 -9.79
C VAL A 25 -14.39 -0.41 -10.50
N LEU A 26 -14.09 0.82 -10.90
CA LEU A 26 -15.03 1.72 -11.55
C LEU A 26 -15.03 1.50 -13.07
N PRO A 27 -16.17 1.67 -13.76
CA PRO A 27 -16.24 1.53 -15.22
C PRO A 27 -15.23 2.42 -15.97
N GLU A 28 -14.96 3.63 -15.49
CA GLU A 28 -14.00 4.56 -16.09
C GLU A 28 -12.55 4.13 -15.93
N GLU A 29 -12.26 3.14 -15.10
CA GLU A 29 -10.92 2.58 -14.89
C GLU A 29 -10.59 1.44 -15.85
N ILE A 30 -11.56 1.01 -16.65
CA ILE A 30 -11.42 -0.08 -17.60
C ILE A 30 -10.83 0.43 -18.91
N ASP A 31 -9.81 -0.26 -19.41
CA ASP A 31 -9.15 0.08 -20.68
C ASP A 31 -9.85 -0.60 -21.88
N GLN A 32 -9.25 -0.42 -23.08
CA GLN A 32 -9.80 -0.97 -24.30
C GLN A 32 -9.83 -2.51 -24.36
N LEU A 33 -9.03 -3.17 -23.51
CA LEU A 33 -9.01 -4.62 -23.41
C LEU A 33 -10.08 -5.19 -22.48
N GLY A 34 -10.87 -4.32 -21.85
CA GLY A 34 -11.92 -4.72 -20.93
C GLY A 34 -11.46 -5.02 -19.51
N HIS A 35 -10.24 -4.66 -19.17
CA HIS A 35 -9.65 -4.88 -17.86
C HIS A 35 -9.34 -3.55 -17.17
N ALA A 36 -9.23 -3.56 -15.84
CA ALA A 36 -8.72 -2.40 -15.13
C ALA A 36 -7.33 -2.02 -15.67
N ASN A 37 -7.14 -0.74 -15.99
CA ASN A 37 -5.87 -0.23 -16.52
C ASN A 37 -4.74 -0.50 -15.52
N ASN A 38 -3.58 -0.92 -16.01
CA ASN A 38 -2.42 -1.22 -15.16
C ASN A 38 -2.04 -0.07 -14.24
N ARG A 39 -2.25 1.18 -14.66
CA ARG A 39 -1.95 2.38 -13.86
C ARG A 39 -2.84 2.51 -12.62
N VAL A 40 -4.05 2.00 -12.69
CA VAL A 40 -5.02 2.11 -11.59
C VAL A 40 -4.55 1.31 -10.38
N TYR A 41 -3.91 0.17 -10.59
CA TYR A 41 -3.35 -0.65 -9.50
C TYR A 41 -2.33 0.14 -8.68
N LEU A 42 -1.48 0.91 -9.33
CA LEU A 42 -0.51 1.76 -8.63
C LEU A 42 -1.22 2.80 -7.77
N ASN A 43 -2.28 3.42 -8.28
CA ASN A 43 -3.08 4.37 -7.50
C ASN A 43 -3.69 3.70 -6.27
N TRP A 44 -4.21 2.50 -6.41
CA TRP A 44 -4.83 1.77 -5.29
C TRP A 44 -3.81 1.47 -4.20
N ILE A 45 -2.63 0.93 -4.55
CA ILE A 45 -1.63 0.60 -3.54
C ILE A 45 -1.04 1.84 -2.89
N MET A 46 -0.85 2.93 -3.63
CA MET A 46 -0.35 4.19 -3.08
C MET A 46 -1.37 4.83 -2.13
N THR A 47 -2.65 4.83 -2.50
CA THR A 47 -3.71 5.33 -1.62
C THR A 47 -3.76 4.53 -0.31
N THR A 48 -3.61 3.21 -0.40
CA THR A 48 -3.59 2.34 0.78
C THR A 48 -2.36 2.60 1.65
N ALA A 49 -1.20 2.81 1.04
CA ALA A 49 0.03 3.13 1.75
C ALA A 49 -0.09 4.44 2.56
N TYR A 50 -0.62 5.48 1.93
CA TYR A 50 -0.83 6.77 2.61
C TYR A 50 -1.89 6.67 3.71
N ALA A 51 -2.96 5.92 3.49
CA ALA A 51 -3.98 5.69 4.52
C ALA A 51 -3.40 4.95 5.72
N HIS A 52 -2.55 3.94 5.49
CA HIS A 52 -1.85 3.23 6.56
C HIS A 52 -0.93 4.17 7.34
N SER A 53 -0.12 4.97 6.65
CA SER A 53 0.76 5.96 7.30
C SER A 53 -0.03 6.95 8.14
N GLU A 54 -1.16 7.44 7.63
CA GLU A 54 -2.05 8.33 8.38
C GLU A 54 -2.58 7.65 9.66
N SER A 55 -2.95 6.38 9.59
CA SER A 55 -3.38 5.61 10.76
C SER A 55 -2.27 5.45 11.80
N LEU A 56 -1.01 5.52 11.37
CA LEU A 56 0.16 5.49 12.25
C LEU A 56 0.56 6.88 12.78
N GLY A 57 -0.23 7.91 12.48
CA GLY A 57 0.06 9.28 12.89
C GLY A 57 1.06 10.02 11.99
N LEU A 58 1.25 9.54 10.76
CA LEU A 58 2.19 10.12 9.80
C LEU A 58 1.47 10.42 8.49
N SER A 59 0.62 11.46 8.50
CA SER A 59 -0.03 12.01 7.32
C SER A 59 0.94 12.85 6.49
N VAL A 60 0.52 13.25 5.29
CA VAL A 60 1.28 14.20 4.47
C VAL A 60 1.49 15.52 5.23
N ASN A 61 0.48 16.00 5.96
CA ASN A 61 0.62 17.20 6.78
C ASN A 61 1.67 17.04 7.88
N ASP A 62 1.74 15.86 8.50
CA ASP A 62 2.78 15.55 9.48
C ASP A 62 4.17 15.59 8.86
N TYR A 63 4.33 15.06 7.65
CA TYR A 63 5.58 15.14 6.90
C TYR A 63 5.97 16.59 6.63
N LEU A 64 5.01 17.42 6.21
CA LEU A 64 5.27 18.84 5.95
C LEU A 64 5.69 19.60 7.22
N ASP A 65 5.06 19.28 8.34
CA ASP A 65 5.42 19.91 9.63
C ASP A 65 6.81 19.47 10.11
N ILE A 66 7.16 18.20 9.90
CA ILE A 66 8.47 17.66 10.28
C ILE A 66 9.56 18.13 9.30
N GLY A 67 9.21 18.34 8.03
CA GLY A 67 10.15 18.71 6.98
C GLY A 67 10.87 17.52 6.35
N ILE A 68 10.46 16.28 6.67
CA ILE A 68 11.01 15.03 6.16
C ILE A 68 9.84 14.14 5.74
N ALA A 69 9.96 13.45 4.61
CA ALA A 69 8.97 12.52 4.12
C ALA A 69 9.62 11.21 3.71
N MET A 70 8.86 10.12 3.77
CA MET A 70 9.22 8.89 3.07
C MET A 70 8.73 9.03 1.64
N VAL A 71 9.64 8.93 0.68
CA VAL A 71 9.38 9.11 -0.75
C VAL A 71 9.64 7.81 -1.48
N ALA A 72 8.74 7.43 -2.37
CA ALA A 72 8.89 6.23 -3.17
C ALA A 72 10.02 6.41 -4.18
N LYS A 73 10.97 5.45 -4.21
CA LYS A 73 12.06 5.45 -5.18
C LYS A 73 11.98 4.30 -6.17
N ARG A 74 11.18 3.26 -5.87
CA ARG A 74 11.00 2.10 -6.75
C ARG A 74 9.68 1.43 -6.43
N HIS A 75 8.95 1.06 -7.48
CA HIS A 75 7.79 0.18 -7.40
C HIS A 75 8.02 -1.07 -8.23
N GLU A 76 7.60 -2.21 -7.72
CA GLU A 76 7.51 -3.45 -8.47
C GLU A 76 6.10 -3.99 -8.32
N LEU A 77 5.39 -4.13 -9.45
CA LEU A 77 4.04 -4.65 -9.49
C LEU A 77 4.00 -5.94 -10.30
N ASN A 78 3.49 -7.00 -9.71
CA ASN A 78 3.31 -8.29 -10.36
C ASN A 78 1.81 -8.51 -10.57
N TYR A 79 1.36 -8.36 -11.82
CA TYR A 79 -0.04 -8.51 -12.22
C TYR A 79 -0.34 -10.00 -12.41
N ILE A 80 -1.15 -10.56 -11.52
CA ILE A 80 -1.41 -12.00 -11.48
C ILE A 80 -2.68 -12.34 -12.24
N ALA A 81 -3.75 -11.53 -12.06
CA ALA A 81 -5.02 -11.73 -12.74
C ALA A 81 -5.68 -10.39 -13.06
N ALA A 82 -6.43 -10.34 -14.15
CA ALA A 82 -7.18 -9.15 -14.53
C ALA A 82 -8.35 -8.89 -13.57
N THR A 83 -8.70 -7.62 -13.41
CA THR A 83 -9.91 -7.22 -12.70
C THR A 83 -10.85 -6.49 -13.65
N PHE A 84 -12.14 -6.51 -13.33
CA PHE A 84 -13.20 -6.06 -14.21
C PHE A 84 -14.08 -5.04 -13.52
N ALA A 85 -14.85 -4.27 -14.29
CA ALA A 85 -15.76 -3.28 -13.73
C ALA A 85 -16.65 -3.89 -12.65
N ASN A 86 -16.82 -3.17 -11.57
CA ASN A 86 -17.62 -3.54 -10.39
C ASN A 86 -17.04 -4.68 -9.53
N ASP A 87 -15.85 -5.19 -9.85
CA ASP A 87 -15.17 -6.10 -8.93
C ASP A 87 -14.90 -5.40 -7.60
N ASP A 88 -15.15 -6.10 -6.50
CA ASP A 88 -14.78 -5.66 -5.16
C ASP A 88 -13.42 -6.23 -4.80
N LEU A 89 -12.50 -5.34 -4.41
CA LEU A 89 -11.13 -5.69 -4.09
C LEU A 89 -10.80 -5.28 -2.66
N ILE A 90 -9.93 -6.05 -2.02
CA ILE A 90 -9.33 -5.69 -0.74
C ILE A 90 -7.83 -5.59 -0.94
N ILE A 91 -7.26 -4.45 -0.53
CA ILE A 91 -5.84 -4.19 -0.62
C ILE A 91 -5.26 -4.31 0.77
N GLY A 92 -4.29 -5.21 0.95
CA GLY A 92 -3.52 -5.34 2.18
C GLY A 92 -2.14 -4.76 2.00
N THR A 93 -1.61 -4.11 3.02
CA THR A 93 -0.26 -3.58 3.02
C THR A 93 0.44 -3.84 4.35
N TRP A 94 1.76 -4.00 4.27
CA TRP A 94 2.64 -4.23 5.40
C TRP A 94 3.92 -3.42 5.21
N ILE A 95 4.49 -2.96 6.32
CA ILE A 95 5.86 -2.51 6.31
C ILE A 95 6.73 -3.77 6.45
N ALA A 96 7.52 -4.07 5.41
CA ALA A 96 8.32 -5.28 5.36
C ALA A 96 9.69 -5.10 6.01
N THR A 97 10.34 -3.97 5.75
CA THR A 97 11.66 -3.65 6.32
C THR A 97 11.74 -2.18 6.69
N ASN A 98 12.58 -1.88 7.65
CA ASN A 98 12.98 -0.52 7.99
C ASN A 98 14.42 -0.61 8.52
N ASP A 99 15.38 0.02 7.83
CA ASP A 99 16.77 0.00 8.26
C ASP A 99 17.07 1.00 9.40
N ASN A 100 16.05 1.73 9.84
CA ASN A 100 16.14 2.76 10.89
C ASN A 100 17.10 3.89 10.55
N ARG A 101 17.43 4.05 9.29
CA ARG A 101 18.32 5.11 8.77
C ARG A 101 17.67 5.88 7.64
N PHE A 102 17.56 5.28 6.46
CA PHE A 102 17.08 5.95 5.25
C PHE A 102 15.99 5.15 4.53
N ASN A 103 15.98 3.83 4.60
CA ASN A 103 15.23 2.98 3.68
C ASN A 103 14.18 2.14 4.39
N SER A 104 13.04 2.00 3.73
CA SER A 104 11.95 1.13 4.16
C SER A 104 11.35 0.46 2.93
N LYS A 105 10.91 -0.79 3.09
CA LYS A 105 10.17 -1.51 2.04
C LYS A 105 8.76 -1.77 2.53
N ARG A 106 7.78 -1.53 1.67
CA ARG A 106 6.38 -1.85 1.89
C ARG A 106 5.95 -2.90 0.89
N LYS A 107 5.17 -3.88 1.34
CA LYS A 107 4.58 -4.91 0.48
C LYS A 107 3.07 -4.74 0.42
N TYR A 108 2.49 -5.20 -0.68
CA TYR A 108 1.05 -5.12 -0.94
C TYR A 108 0.56 -6.44 -1.53
N GLN A 109 -0.69 -6.72 -1.23
CA GLN A 109 -1.42 -7.81 -1.86
C GLN A 109 -2.85 -7.36 -2.10
N ILE A 110 -3.35 -7.57 -3.31
CA ILE A 110 -4.76 -7.28 -3.64
C ILE A 110 -5.47 -8.60 -3.86
N ILE A 111 -6.59 -8.78 -3.17
CA ILE A 111 -7.43 -9.96 -3.27
C ILE A 111 -8.79 -9.54 -3.80
N ARG A 112 -9.27 -10.26 -4.84
CA ARG A 112 -10.63 -10.11 -5.35
C ARG A 112 -11.58 -10.83 -4.41
N PHE A 113 -12.60 -10.12 -3.95
CA PHE A 113 -13.48 -10.62 -2.90
C PHE A 113 -14.35 -11.80 -3.37
N ALA A 114 -14.87 -11.75 -4.61
CA ALA A 114 -15.82 -12.73 -5.10
C ALA A 114 -15.28 -14.16 -5.14
N ASP A 115 -14.02 -14.35 -5.53
CA ASP A 115 -13.37 -15.67 -5.66
C ASP A 115 -12.19 -15.84 -4.72
N GLU A 116 -11.89 -14.84 -3.90
CA GLU A 116 -10.79 -14.82 -2.93
C GLU A 116 -9.41 -15.03 -3.57
N LYS A 117 -9.28 -14.71 -4.87
CA LYS A 117 -8.00 -14.82 -5.59
C LYS A 117 -7.13 -13.58 -5.40
N THR A 118 -5.85 -13.82 -5.22
CA THR A 118 -4.85 -12.76 -5.29
C THR A 118 -4.70 -12.31 -6.74
N VAL A 119 -4.93 -11.04 -7.00
CA VAL A 119 -4.85 -10.46 -8.35
C VAL A 119 -3.58 -9.66 -8.57
N LEU A 120 -2.93 -9.20 -7.49
CA LEU A 120 -1.69 -8.43 -7.56
C LEU A 120 -0.86 -8.67 -6.31
N ARG A 121 0.46 -8.76 -6.50
CA ARG A 121 1.46 -8.58 -5.45
C ARG A 121 2.41 -7.47 -5.86
N ALA A 122 2.77 -6.63 -4.92
CA ALA A 122 3.62 -5.47 -5.22
C ALA A 122 4.50 -5.12 -4.03
N GLU A 123 5.53 -4.32 -4.31
CA GLU A 123 6.37 -3.73 -3.28
C GLU A 123 6.84 -2.34 -3.69
N THR A 124 7.07 -1.49 -2.71
CA THR A 124 7.63 -0.16 -2.89
C THR A 124 8.83 0.00 -1.98
N ASP A 125 9.93 0.50 -2.55
CA ASP A 125 11.09 0.95 -1.79
C ASP A 125 10.94 2.44 -1.53
N TRP A 126 11.04 2.83 -0.27
CA TRP A 126 10.92 4.22 0.20
C TRP A 126 12.25 4.71 0.72
N VAL A 127 12.51 6.01 0.56
CA VAL A 127 13.68 6.67 1.12
C VAL A 127 13.25 7.90 1.92
N SER A 128 13.87 8.09 3.09
CA SER A 128 13.68 9.29 3.90
C SER A 128 14.38 10.47 3.23
N MET A 129 13.67 11.56 3.06
CA MET A 129 14.13 12.71 2.27
C MET A 129 13.75 14.02 2.94
N ASN A 130 14.67 14.96 2.93
CA ASN A 130 14.39 16.34 3.30
C ASN A 130 13.52 16.99 2.22
N ILE A 131 12.35 17.49 2.60
CA ILE A 131 11.37 18.04 1.66
C ILE A 131 11.92 19.31 0.98
N GLN A 132 12.67 20.13 1.71
CA GLN A 132 13.13 21.42 1.20
C GLN A 132 14.22 21.28 0.14
N ASN A 133 15.21 20.40 0.37
CA ASN A 133 16.37 20.29 -0.55
C ASN A 133 16.33 19.03 -1.42
N GLY A 134 15.39 18.11 -1.21
CA GLY A 134 15.24 16.89 -2.00
C GLY A 134 16.34 15.86 -1.79
N LYS A 135 17.15 15.99 -0.75
CA LYS A 135 18.27 15.06 -0.47
C LYS A 135 17.87 14.03 0.57
N PRO A 136 18.42 12.80 0.48
CA PRO A 136 18.23 11.82 1.53
C PRO A 136 18.63 12.38 2.89
N GLN A 137 17.83 12.11 3.89
CA GLN A 137 18.07 12.51 5.27
C GLN A 137 17.68 11.38 6.20
N ARG A 138 18.42 11.21 7.29
CA ARG A 138 18.10 10.16 8.26
C ARG A 138 16.68 10.31 8.78
N MET A 139 16.03 9.18 8.96
CA MET A 139 14.68 9.14 9.55
C MET A 139 14.69 9.78 10.92
N PRO A 140 13.73 10.69 11.22
CA PRO A 140 13.51 11.10 12.58
C PRO A 140 13.02 9.92 13.42
N GLU A 141 13.20 9.98 14.72
CA GLU A 141 12.82 8.89 15.62
C GLU A 141 11.37 8.48 15.49
N VAL A 142 10.45 9.42 15.21
CA VAL A 142 9.04 9.12 15.04
C VAL A 142 8.81 8.18 13.84
N PHE A 143 9.57 8.31 12.75
CA PHE A 143 9.48 7.37 11.62
C PHE A 143 9.98 5.98 12.01
N ILE A 144 11.08 5.92 12.75
CA ILE A 144 11.65 4.66 13.23
C ILE A 144 10.64 3.92 14.10
N ARG A 145 9.97 4.62 15.02
CA ARG A 145 8.98 4.02 15.91
C ARG A 145 7.70 3.59 15.20
N ARG A 146 7.20 4.43 14.29
CA ARG A 146 5.90 4.21 13.65
C ARG A 146 5.96 3.24 12.48
N TYR A 147 7.08 3.20 11.76
CA TYR A 147 7.24 2.33 10.59
C TYR A 147 7.96 1.03 10.93
N GLN A 148 7.59 0.38 12.00
CA GLN A 148 8.17 -0.91 12.35
C GLN A 148 7.60 -2.04 11.48
N PRO A 149 8.44 -3.01 11.06
CA PRO A 149 7.97 -4.16 10.29
C PRO A 149 6.93 -4.99 11.04
N THR A 150 5.91 -5.47 10.30
CA THR A 150 4.82 -6.28 10.85
C THR A 150 4.61 -7.60 10.10
N ILE A 151 5.54 -7.97 9.21
CA ILE A 151 5.42 -9.20 8.40
C ILE A 151 5.78 -10.47 9.15
N LEU A 152 6.42 -10.36 10.30
CA LEU A 152 6.71 -11.49 11.17
C LEU A 152 5.64 -11.64 12.25
N PRO A 153 5.29 -12.88 12.62
CA PRO A 153 4.31 -13.12 13.68
C PRO A 153 4.77 -12.57 15.02
#